data_9a12ee3d9b8ba6c3155f22192484349e
#
_entry.id   9a12ee3d9b8ba6c3155f22192484349e
#
_cell.length_a   1.000
_cell.length_b   1.000
_cell.length_c   1.000
_cell.angle_alpha   90.00
_cell.angle_beta   90.00
_cell.angle_gamma   90.00
#
_symmetry.space_group_name_H-M   'P 1'
#
loop_
_entity.id
_entity.type
_entity.pdbx_description
1 polymer ?
#
loop_
_entity_poly.entity_id
_entity_poly.type
_entity_poly.pdbx_seq_one_letter_code
_entity_poly.pdbx_strand_id
1 'polypeptide(L)'
;NNLWHDWDKGLVPSKEYWDEFAKILGKRNMRKVKKFMVKNTKLRPRMIDLVKSLKAHYKVGLLSNTVPELKKEVNKLNGLFDEFILSYKVHMRKPDKEIYLLTAEKLDLKPEECLFIDDREYVLDAALECGFEGILFKSEKGLTQELKERQLWNELINI
;
A
#
# COMPACT_ATOMS: atom_id res chain seq x y z
N ASN A 1 -21.22 1.95 12.11
CA ASN A 1 -20.37 0.83 11.59
C ASN A 1 -20.06 1.08 10.13
N ASN A 2 -18.80 1.23 9.81
CA ASN A 2 -18.35 1.37 8.42
C ASN A 2 -17.91 -0.02 7.92
N LEU A 3 -18.86 -0.79 7.38
CA LEU A 3 -18.65 -2.16 6.92
C LEU A 3 -17.46 -2.32 5.95
N TRP A 4 -17.18 -1.27 5.14
CA TRP A 4 -16.02 -1.22 4.27
C TRP A 4 -14.70 -1.20 5.07
N HIS A 5 -14.62 -0.35 6.11
CA HIS A 5 -13.42 -0.27 6.95
C HIS A 5 -13.20 -1.55 7.74
N ASP A 6 -14.27 -2.17 8.24
CA ASP A 6 -14.18 -3.41 8.99
C ASP A 6 -13.74 -4.57 8.06
N TRP A 7 -14.19 -4.56 6.80
CA TRP A 7 -13.76 -5.52 5.81
C TRP A 7 -12.30 -5.33 5.37
N ASP A 8 -11.85 -4.10 5.11
CA ASP A 8 -10.48 -3.84 4.72
C ASP A 8 -9.48 -4.03 5.89
N LYS A 9 -9.95 -3.98 7.14
CA LYS A 9 -9.22 -4.43 8.33
C LYS A 9 -9.29 -5.96 8.54
N GLY A 10 -10.05 -6.69 7.73
CA GLY A 10 -10.23 -8.14 7.91
C GLY A 10 -11.05 -8.54 9.13
N LEU A 11 -11.77 -7.60 9.76
CA LEU A 11 -12.64 -7.83 10.91
C LEU A 11 -13.99 -8.45 10.51
N VAL A 12 -14.38 -8.29 9.24
CA VAL A 12 -15.57 -8.86 8.64
C VAL A 12 -15.15 -9.83 7.53
N PRO A 13 -15.62 -11.09 7.54
CA PRO A 13 -15.34 -12.04 6.47
C PRO A 13 -15.80 -11.53 5.10
N SER A 14 -15.00 -11.75 4.05
CA SER A 14 -15.37 -11.32 2.69
C SER A 14 -16.73 -11.82 2.25
N LYS A 15 -17.14 -13.02 2.65
CA LYS A 15 -18.46 -13.54 2.32
C LYS A 15 -19.57 -12.65 2.88
N GLU A 16 -19.49 -12.30 4.16
CA GLU A 16 -20.47 -11.45 4.84
C GLU A 16 -20.54 -10.07 4.21
N TYR A 17 -19.37 -9.42 3.99
CA TYR A 17 -19.30 -8.13 3.29
C TYR A 17 -20.01 -8.17 1.94
N TRP A 18 -19.71 -9.18 1.10
CA TRP A 18 -20.29 -9.26 -0.23
C TRP A 18 -21.76 -9.68 -0.24
N ASP A 19 -22.23 -10.43 0.76
CA ASP A 19 -23.65 -10.76 0.91
C ASP A 19 -24.46 -9.49 1.26
N GLU A 20 -23.94 -8.63 2.16
CA GLU A 20 -24.57 -7.32 2.45
C GLU A 20 -24.57 -6.41 1.22
N PHE A 21 -23.46 -6.33 0.50
CA PHE A 21 -23.36 -5.53 -0.73
C PHE A 21 -24.32 -6.02 -1.82
N ALA A 22 -24.53 -7.33 -1.88
CA ALA A 22 -25.45 -7.93 -2.84
C ALA A 22 -26.93 -7.62 -2.54
N LYS A 23 -27.29 -7.35 -1.28
CA LYS A 23 -28.66 -6.90 -0.92
C LYS A 23 -28.98 -5.55 -1.52
N ILE A 24 -27.95 -4.66 -1.61
CA ILE A 24 -28.09 -3.29 -2.14
C ILE A 24 -28.03 -3.29 -3.65
N LEU A 25 -27.03 -3.93 -4.25
CA LEU A 25 -26.75 -3.85 -5.69
C LEU A 25 -27.33 -4.98 -6.54
N GLY A 26 -27.75 -6.07 -5.89
CA GLY A 26 -28.12 -7.33 -6.55
C GLY A 26 -26.89 -8.16 -6.93
N LYS A 27 -27.03 -9.49 -6.86
CA LYS A 27 -25.93 -10.47 -7.08
C LYS A 27 -25.20 -10.30 -8.42
N ARG A 28 -25.91 -9.92 -9.49
CA ARG A 28 -25.34 -9.72 -10.83
C ARG A 28 -24.36 -8.53 -10.85
N ASN A 29 -24.76 -7.41 -10.25
CA ASN A 29 -23.94 -6.20 -10.21
C ASN A 29 -22.76 -6.38 -9.27
N MET A 30 -22.94 -7.02 -8.12
CA MET A 30 -21.87 -7.38 -7.20
C MET A 30 -20.74 -8.17 -7.89
N ARG A 31 -21.07 -9.18 -8.71
CA ARG A 31 -20.08 -9.94 -9.49
C ARG A 31 -19.30 -9.04 -10.47
N LYS A 32 -19.96 -8.04 -11.09
CA LYS A 32 -19.30 -7.05 -11.96
C LYS A 32 -18.32 -6.18 -11.16
N VAL A 33 -18.73 -5.70 -9.97
CA VAL A 33 -17.87 -4.88 -9.10
C VAL A 33 -16.63 -5.67 -8.67
N LYS A 34 -16.77 -6.92 -8.20
CA LYS A 34 -15.62 -7.79 -7.89
C LYS A 34 -14.65 -7.93 -9.06
N LYS A 35 -15.19 -8.25 -10.24
CA LYS A 35 -14.38 -8.42 -11.45
C LYS A 35 -13.67 -7.11 -11.85
N PHE A 36 -14.36 -5.98 -11.73
CA PHE A 36 -13.81 -4.66 -12.01
C PHE A 36 -12.67 -4.32 -11.07
N MET A 37 -12.84 -4.54 -9.77
CA MET A 37 -11.81 -4.29 -8.75
C MET A 37 -10.51 -5.05 -9.07
N VAL A 38 -10.58 -6.36 -9.33
CA VAL A 38 -9.41 -7.16 -9.66
C VAL A 38 -8.80 -6.75 -11.02
N LYS A 39 -9.64 -6.50 -12.04
CA LYS A 39 -9.16 -6.15 -13.39
C LYS A 39 -8.43 -4.81 -13.44
N ASN A 40 -8.79 -3.86 -12.57
CA ASN A 40 -8.21 -2.52 -12.58
C ASN A 40 -7.00 -2.38 -11.66
N THR A 41 -6.64 -3.42 -10.90
CA THR A 41 -5.40 -3.47 -10.15
C THR A 41 -4.26 -3.83 -11.09
N LYS A 42 -3.58 -2.81 -11.64
CA LYS A 42 -2.46 -2.98 -12.58
C LYS A 42 -1.15 -2.55 -11.93
N LEU A 43 -0.13 -3.38 -12.10
CA LEU A 43 1.23 -3.02 -11.75
C LEU A 43 1.79 -2.05 -12.81
N ARG A 44 2.54 -1.05 -12.37
CA ARG A 44 3.22 -0.07 -13.24
C ARG A 44 4.67 -0.52 -13.41
N PRO A 45 5.11 -0.91 -14.63
CA PRO A 45 6.46 -1.46 -14.83
C PRO A 45 7.57 -0.56 -14.29
N ARG A 46 7.53 0.74 -14.59
CA ARG A 46 8.53 1.70 -14.10
C ARG A 46 8.60 1.79 -12.57
N MET A 47 7.44 1.66 -11.89
CA MET A 47 7.43 1.63 -10.41
C MET A 47 8.05 0.34 -9.88
N ILE A 48 7.85 -0.79 -10.57
CA ILE A 48 8.49 -2.06 -10.21
C ILE A 48 10.02 -1.94 -10.34
N ASP A 49 10.50 -1.34 -11.43
CA ASP A 49 11.93 -1.15 -11.65
C ASP A 49 12.53 -0.18 -10.62
N LEU A 50 11.83 0.90 -10.27
CA LEU A 50 12.23 1.80 -9.19
C LEU A 50 12.32 1.07 -7.84
N VAL A 51 11.33 0.26 -7.49
CA VAL A 51 11.33 -0.53 -6.24
C VAL A 51 12.51 -1.49 -6.19
N LYS A 52 12.80 -2.20 -7.31
CA LYS A 52 13.99 -3.08 -7.41
C LYS A 52 15.28 -2.32 -7.18
N SER A 53 15.41 -1.15 -7.79
CA SER A 53 16.57 -0.29 -7.64
C SER A 53 16.75 0.18 -6.19
N LEU A 54 15.68 0.64 -5.56
CA LEU A 54 15.72 1.07 -4.15
C LEU A 54 16.03 -0.10 -3.21
N LYS A 55 15.47 -1.28 -3.46
CA LYS A 55 15.71 -2.48 -2.65
C LYS A 55 17.17 -2.94 -2.64
N ALA A 56 17.95 -2.58 -3.65
CA ALA A 56 19.39 -2.87 -3.66
C ALA A 56 20.17 -2.10 -2.59
N HIS A 57 19.61 -1.02 -2.05
CA HIS A 57 20.27 -0.11 -1.12
C HIS A 57 19.50 0.15 0.19
N TYR A 58 18.20 -0.11 0.19
CA TYR A 58 17.31 0.18 1.31
C TYR A 58 16.41 -1.01 1.64
N LYS A 59 15.92 -1.08 2.87
CA LYS A 59 14.78 -1.92 3.24
C LYS A 59 13.51 -1.31 2.64
N VAL A 60 12.71 -2.08 1.93
CA VAL A 60 11.50 -1.59 1.25
C VAL A 60 10.26 -2.35 1.73
N GLY A 61 9.31 -1.62 2.32
CA GLY A 61 8.03 -2.15 2.79
C GLY A 61 6.86 -1.78 1.89
N LEU A 62 5.90 -2.67 1.73
CA LEU A 62 4.59 -2.37 1.14
C LEU A 62 3.55 -2.20 2.24
N LEU A 63 3.11 -0.98 2.48
CA LEU A 63 1.98 -0.67 3.38
C LEU A 63 0.71 -0.37 2.56
N SER A 64 -0.28 -1.27 2.59
CA SER A 64 -1.47 -1.19 1.74
C SER A 64 -2.78 -1.44 2.49
N ASN A 65 -3.74 -0.50 2.36
CA ASN A 65 -5.13 -0.78 2.64
C ASN A 65 -5.65 -1.64 1.49
N THR A 66 -5.85 -2.92 1.74
CA THR A 66 -6.22 -3.90 0.72
C THR A 66 -7.12 -4.98 1.32
N VAL A 67 -7.62 -5.86 0.50
CA VAL A 67 -8.62 -6.86 0.87
C VAL A 67 -8.21 -8.26 0.40
N PRO A 68 -8.74 -9.34 1.01
CA PRO A 68 -8.36 -10.72 0.67
C PRO A 68 -8.53 -11.07 -0.81
N GLU A 69 -9.48 -10.45 -1.51
CA GLU A 69 -9.74 -10.67 -2.93
C GLU A 69 -8.55 -10.30 -3.83
N LEU A 70 -7.71 -9.37 -3.39
CA LEU A 70 -6.51 -8.94 -4.13
C LEU A 70 -5.25 -9.75 -3.79
N LYS A 71 -5.36 -10.79 -2.97
CA LYS A 71 -4.22 -11.64 -2.56
C LYS A 71 -3.39 -12.13 -3.76
N LYS A 72 -4.04 -12.52 -4.87
CA LYS A 72 -3.32 -12.97 -6.07
C LYS A 72 -2.50 -11.85 -6.72
N GLU A 73 -3.02 -10.63 -6.70
CA GLU A 73 -2.33 -9.46 -7.25
C GLU A 73 -1.15 -9.05 -6.35
N VAL A 74 -1.35 -9.08 -5.03
CA VAL A 74 -0.27 -8.85 -4.06
C VAL A 74 0.83 -9.89 -4.18
N ASN A 75 0.50 -11.17 -4.38
CA ASN A 75 1.49 -12.24 -4.55
C ASN A 75 2.40 -12.05 -5.78
N LYS A 76 1.98 -11.28 -6.80
CA LYS A 76 2.84 -10.94 -7.93
C LYS A 76 3.99 -10.01 -7.54
N LEU A 77 3.92 -9.40 -6.37
CA LEU A 77 4.93 -8.51 -5.82
C LEU A 77 5.94 -9.25 -4.91
N ASN A 78 5.78 -10.56 -4.72
CA ASN A 78 6.70 -11.35 -3.91
C ASN A 78 8.14 -11.18 -4.41
N GLY A 79 9.06 -10.97 -3.46
CA GLY A 79 10.46 -10.70 -3.74
C GLY A 79 10.81 -9.23 -4.02
N LEU A 80 9.82 -8.36 -4.31
CA LEU A 80 10.04 -6.92 -4.51
C LEU A 80 10.16 -6.14 -3.20
N PHE A 81 9.49 -6.59 -2.14
CA PHE A 81 9.47 -5.95 -0.84
C PHE A 81 10.06 -6.87 0.22
N ASP A 82 10.64 -6.28 1.26
CA ASP A 82 11.15 -7.00 2.43
C ASP A 82 9.99 -7.32 3.37
N GLU A 83 9.05 -6.37 3.52
CA GLU A 83 7.86 -6.56 4.35
C GLU A 83 6.57 -6.18 3.62
N PHE A 84 5.49 -6.91 3.93
CA PHE A 84 4.14 -6.68 3.43
C PHE A 84 3.19 -6.41 4.59
N ILE A 85 2.83 -5.16 4.79
CA ILE A 85 1.87 -4.72 5.80
C ILE A 85 0.52 -4.49 5.10
N LEU A 86 -0.34 -5.50 5.18
CA LEU A 86 -1.64 -5.52 4.51
C LEU A 86 -2.74 -5.36 5.55
N SER A 87 -3.59 -4.35 5.42
CA SER A 87 -4.59 -3.97 6.41
C SER A 87 -5.41 -5.15 6.92
N TYR A 88 -5.93 -6.01 6.01
CA TYR A 88 -6.74 -7.18 6.38
C TYR A 88 -5.98 -8.27 7.14
N LYS A 89 -4.66 -8.26 7.12
CA LYS A 89 -3.82 -9.21 7.87
C LYS A 89 -3.44 -8.71 9.26
N VAL A 90 -3.22 -7.39 9.36
CA VAL A 90 -2.77 -6.77 10.62
C VAL A 90 -3.90 -6.14 11.41
N HIS A 91 -5.14 -6.17 10.88
CA HIS A 91 -6.36 -5.61 11.48
C HIS A 91 -6.28 -4.10 11.78
N MET A 92 -5.42 -3.40 11.03
CA MET A 92 -5.17 -1.96 11.08
C MET A 92 -5.23 -1.39 9.68
N ARG A 93 -5.45 -0.09 9.54
CA ARG A 93 -5.49 0.55 8.22
C ARG A 93 -4.92 1.97 8.26
N LYS A 94 -4.40 2.46 7.16
CA LYS A 94 -4.11 3.88 7.00
C LYS A 94 -5.41 4.69 7.03
N PRO A 95 -5.53 5.82 7.73
CA PRO A 95 -4.47 6.58 8.39
C PRO A 95 -4.32 6.31 9.90
N ASP A 96 -4.75 5.14 10.45
CA ASP A 96 -4.57 4.83 11.88
C ASP A 96 -3.05 4.82 12.21
N LYS A 97 -2.61 5.49 13.28
CA LYS A 97 -1.18 5.66 13.63
C LYS A 97 -0.45 4.33 13.85
N GLU A 98 -1.15 3.37 14.42
CA GLU A 98 -0.62 2.07 14.79
C GLU A 98 -0.05 1.30 13.59
N ILE A 99 -0.63 1.46 12.39
CA ILE A 99 -0.14 0.73 11.21
C ILE A 99 1.19 1.27 10.69
N TYR A 100 1.48 2.57 10.87
CA TYR A 100 2.77 3.16 10.50
C TYR A 100 3.85 2.70 11.47
N LEU A 101 3.59 2.75 12.78
CA LEU A 101 4.51 2.27 13.80
C LEU A 101 4.82 0.79 13.63
N LEU A 102 3.79 -0.04 13.37
CA LEU A 102 3.98 -1.45 13.03
C LEU A 102 4.82 -1.64 11.75
N THR A 103 4.68 -0.73 10.77
CA THR A 103 5.47 -0.82 9.54
C THR A 103 6.96 -0.58 9.81
N ALA A 104 7.31 0.43 10.58
CA ALA A 104 8.69 0.71 10.98
C ALA A 104 9.27 -0.46 11.80
N GLU A 105 8.51 -0.98 12.78
CA GLU A 105 8.89 -2.16 13.59
C GLU A 105 9.18 -3.38 12.71
N LYS A 106 8.30 -3.70 11.74
CA LYS A 106 8.47 -4.84 10.82
C LYS A 106 9.70 -4.71 9.93
N LEU A 107 10.07 -3.50 9.57
CA LEU A 107 11.28 -3.21 8.84
C LEU A 107 12.52 -3.17 9.74
N ASP A 108 12.35 -3.31 11.06
CA ASP A 108 13.43 -3.15 12.04
C ASP A 108 14.13 -1.79 11.86
N LEU A 109 13.33 -0.72 11.87
CA LEU A 109 13.73 0.68 11.72
C LEU A 109 12.93 1.55 12.69
N LYS A 110 13.45 2.75 12.97
CA LYS A 110 12.69 3.79 13.65
C LYS A 110 11.87 4.60 12.64
N PRO A 111 10.74 5.23 13.04
CA PRO A 111 9.95 6.07 12.15
C PRO A 111 10.77 7.14 11.41
N GLU A 112 11.68 7.82 12.10
CA GLU A 112 12.56 8.86 11.53
C GLU A 112 13.59 8.35 10.50
N GLU A 113 13.77 7.05 10.39
CA GLU A 113 14.61 6.40 9.39
C GLU A 113 13.80 5.95 8.15
N CYS A 114 12.47 6.19 8.17
CA CYS A 114 11.55 5.72 7.14
C CYS A 114 11.05 6.88 6.28
N LEU A 115 11.10 6.69 4.96
CA LEU A 115 10.44 7.56 3.99
C LEU A 115 9.14 6.90 3.52
N PHE A 116 8.01 7.57 3.76
CA PHE A 116 6.69 7.10 3.35
C PHE A 116 6.24 7.81 2.06
N ILE A 117 5.71 7.04 1.11
CA ILE A 117 5.25 7.54 -0.20
C ILE A 117 3.79 7.10 -0.39
N ASP A 118 2.88 8.04 -0.51
CA ASP A 118 1.44 7.77 -0.77
C ASP A 118 0.87 8.90 -1.66
N ASP A 119 -0.22 8.63 -2.38
CA ASP A 119 -0.88 9.59 -3.27
C ASP A 119 -1.99 10.39 -2.56
N ARG A 120 -2.26 10.12 -1.29
CA ARG A 120 -3.29 10.76 -0.47
C ARG A 120 -2.68 11.59 0.64
N GLU A 121 -2.91 12.88 0.60
CA GLU A 121 -2.34 13.85 1.54
C GLU A 121 -2.65 13.51 3.00
N TYR A 122 -3.93 13.25 3.35
CA TYR A 122 -4.31 12.90 4.72
C TYR A 122 -3.68 11.60 5.25
N VAL A 123 -3.29 10.69 4.36
CA VAL A 123 -2.57 9.45 4.70
C VAL A 123 -1.10 9.75 4.96
N LEU A 124 -0.54 10.66 4.15
CA LEU A 124 0.83 11.13 4.32
C LEU A 124 0.98 11.91 5.62
N ASP A 125 0.05 12.83 5.92
CA ASP A 125 0.05 13.64 7.15
C ASP A 125 0.09 12.76 8.40
N ALA A 126 -0.69 11.67 8.43
CA ALA A 126 -0.67 10.73 9.54
C ALA A 126 0.67 9.99 9.70
N ALA A 127 1.39 9.72 8.61
CA ALA A 127 2.74 9.16 8.67
C ALA A 127 3.75 10.18 9.22
N LEU A 128 3.67 11.44 8.77
CA LEU A 128 4.51 12.54 9.27
C LEU A 128 4.30 12.76 10.78
N GLU A 129 3.05 12.70 11.27
CA GLU A 129 2.74 12.76 12.70
C GLU A 129 3.33 11.60 13.51
N CYS A 130 3.63 10.46 12.87
CA CYS A 130 4.33 9.34 13.48
C CYS A 130 5.85 9.45 13.42
N GLY A 131 6.40 10.53 12.84
CA GLY A 131 7.83 10.77 12.72
C GLY A 131 8.47 10.28 11.42
N PHE A 132 7.69 9.79 10.46
CA PHE A 132 8.23 9.44 9.15
C PHE A 132 8.59 10.69 8.35
N GLU A 133 9.55 10.58 7.42
CA GLU A 133 9.63 11.49 6.29
C GLU A 133 8.58 11.12 5.23
N GLY A 134 8.19 12.07 4.37
CA GLY A 134 7.12 11.85 3.41
C GLY A 134 7.36 12.41 2.03
N ILE A 135 6.80 11.73 1.02
CA ILE A 135 6.64 12.24 -0.35
C ILE A 135 5.21 12.02 -0.81
N LEU A 136 4.53 13.10 -1.19
CA LEU A 136 3.22 13.02 -1.84
C LEU A 136 3.39 12.60 -3.31
N PHE A 137 2.98 11.37 -3.62
CA PHE A 137 3.07 10.85 -4.98
C PHE A 137 2.07 11.54 -5.92
N LYS A 138 2.55 12.28 -6.88
CA LYS A 138 1.74 12.92 -7.94
C LYS A 138 1.96 12.28 -9.31
N SER A 139 3.18 11.83 -9.60
CA SER A 139 3.54 11.16 -10.85
C SER A 139 4.84 10.38 -10.68
N GLU A 140 5.07 9.40 -11.57
CA GLU A 140 6.34 8.64 -11.60
C GLU A 140 7.55 9.56 -11.81
N LYS A 141 7.43 10.53 -12.74
CA LYS A 141 8.50 11.52 -13.01
C LYS A 141 8.77 12.41 -11.80
N GLY A 142 7.71 12.89 -11.12
CA GLY A 142 7.87 13.72 -9.92
C GLY A 142 8.54 12.97 -8.79
N LEU A 143 8.12 11.72 -8.55
CA LEU A 143 8.74 10.88 -7.52
C LEU A 143 10.23 10.64 -7.79
N THR A 144 10.59 10.23 -9.02
CA THR A 144 12.01 10.00 -9.36
C THR A 144 12.85 11.26 -9.25
N GLN A 145 12.31 12.42 -9.60
CA GLN A 145 13.00 13.69 -9.44
C GLN A 145 13.23 14.00 -7.95
N GLU A 146 12.22 13.86 -7.11
CA GLU A 146 12.34 14.15 -5.67
C GLU A 146 13.30 13.20 -4.97
N LEU A 147 13.30 11.91 -5.34
CA LEU A 147 14.26 10.95 -4.81
C LEU A 147 15.71 11.28 -5.20
N LYS A 148 15.94 11.82 -6.42
CA LYS A 148 17.25 12.30 -6.85
C LYS A 148 17.68 13.53 -6.06
N GLU A 149 16.80 14.51 -5.88
CA GLU A 149 17.07 15.75 -5.13
C GLU A 149 17.42 15.46 -3.67
N ARG A 150 16.78 14.44 -3.08
CA ARG A 150 17.11 13.94 -1.74
C ARG A 150 18.34 13.01 -1.72
N GLN A 151 18.99 12.76 -2.85
CA GLN A 151 20.13 11.83 -3.01
C GLN A 151 19.83 10.37 -2.60
N LEU A 152 18.54 9.99 -2.62
CA LEU A 152 18.08 8.64 -2.27
C LEU A 152 18.05 7.70 -3.48
N TRP A 153 18.15 8.22 -4.69
CA TRP A 153 18.16 7.43 -5.92
C TRP A 153 18.92 8.13 -7.04
N ASN A 154 19.69 7.35 -7.83
CA ASN A 154 20.41 7.81 -9.01
C ASN A 154 20.24 6.80 -10.15
N GLU A 155 19.88 7.25 -11.36
CA GLU A 155 19.74 6.39 -12.55
C GLU A 155 21.04 5.67 -12.93
N LEU A 156 22.20 6.20 -12.54
CA LEU A 156 23.51 5.59 -12.82
C LEU A 156 23.81 4.34 -11.98
N ILE A 157 22.98 4.02 -10.98
CA ILE A 157 23.11 2.81 -10.15
C ILE A 157 22.51 1.58 -10.86
N ASN A 158 21.88 1.75 -12.03
CA ASN A 158 21.19 0.70 -12.79
C ASN A 158 21.99 0.20 -14.02
N ILE A 159 23.31 0.35 -14.06
CA ILE A 159 24.18 -0.22 -15.10
C ILE A 159 24.98 -1.40 -14.52
#